data_21a201afe7729717f30bb2dabfada2a2
#
_entry.id   21a201afe7729717f30bb2dabfada2a2
#
_cell.length_a   1.000
_cell.length_b   1.000
_cell.length_c   1.000
_cell.angle_alpha   90.00
_cell.angle_beta   90.00
_cell.angle_gamma   90.00
#
_symmetry.space_group_name_H-M   'P 1'
#
loop_
_entity.id
_entity.type
_entity.pdbx_description
1 polymer ?
#
loop_
_entity_poly.entity_id
_entity_poly.type
_entity_poly.pdbx_seq_one_letter_code
_entity_poly.pdbx_strand_id
1 'polypeptide(L)'
;MPMENQNYIMREITPLSERDCFYIADRHKTEFTYPIHCHAEYELNFTEHASGVRRVVGDSAEIIGDYDLVLITGKELEHVWEQHECTSGDIREITIQFSPDLFFGSVINKNQFDSIRRMLERAQCGLSFPMQAIMKVYNWLDKLASEEQGFYAVMNFLRILYELSLYDNARVLSSFSFAKIETFSDSRRVQKVQKYISTHYQEDIRLASLADMVGMTPVSFSRFFRLRTGKTLSDYIIDIRLGFATRMLVDSTRTIAEVCYDCGFNNLSNFNRMFKRKKGCSPKEFRENYRKKKLVI
;
A
#
# COMPACT_ATOMS: atom_id res chain seq x y z
N MET A 1 -29.97 11.29 -12.75
CA MET A 1 -29.35 9.95 -12.79
C MET A 1 -28.19 9.97 -11.82
N PRO A 2 -28.12 9.10 -10.82
CA PRO A 2 -26.97 9.04 -9.93
C PRO A 2 -25.76 8.57 -10.76
N MET A 3 -24.66 9.30 -10.68
CA MET A 3 -23.38 8.87 -11.26
C MET A 3 -22.92 7.63 -10.50
N GLU A 4 -22.83 6.50 -11.20
CA GLU A 4 -22.18 5.31 -10.69
C GLU A 4 -20.75 5.65 -10.27
N ASN A 5 -20.48 5.44 -8.99
CA ASN A 5 -19.12 5.51 -8.44
C ASN A 5 -18.28 4.40 -9.10
N GLN A 6 -17.62 4.74 -10.22
CA GLN A 6 -16.60 3.88 -10.77
C GLN A 6 -15.40 3.92 -9.83
N ASN A 7 -15.13 2.81 -9.16
CA ASN A 7 -14.00 2.62 -8.26
C ASN A 7 -12.68 2.82 -9.01
N TYR A 8 -11.88 3.74 -8.51
CA TYR A 8 -10.63 4.15 -9.11
C TYR A 8 -9.45 3.49 -8.39
N ILE A 9 -8.63 2.76 -9.12
CA ILE A 9 -7.48 2.05 -8.59
C ILE A 9 -6.28 2.99 -8.49
N MET A 10 -5.77 3.17 -7.31
CA MET A 10 -4.57 3.94 -7.06
C MET A 10 -3.37 2.99 -6.98
N ARG A 11 -2.29 3.30 -7.70
CA ARG A 11 -1.01 2.62 -7.44
C ARG A 11 -0.30 3.33 -6.29
N GLU A 12 -0.22 2.67 -5.17
CA GLU A 12 0.48 3.18 -4.00
C GLU A 12 2.00 3.02 -4.17
N ILE A 13 2.74 4.03 -3.71
CA ILE A 13 4.18 3.94 -3.51
C ILE A 13 4.38 3.88 -2.00
N THR A 14 4.80 2.72 -1.54
CA THR A 14 5.03 2.49 -0.12
C THR A 14 6.28 3.23 0.36
N PRO A 15 6.32 3.72 1.61
CA PRO A 15 7.50 4.37 2.17
C PRO A 15 8.56 3.36 2.66
N LEU A 16 8.54 2.13 2.15
CA LEU A 16 9.54 1.11 2.47
C LEU A 16 10.90 1.50 1.87
N SER A 17 11.91 1.57 2.73
CA SER A 17 13.30 1.80 2.36
C SER A 17 13.93 0.54 1.75
N GLU A 18 14.83 0.71 0.78
CA GLU A 18 15.65 -0.39 0.24
C GLU A 18 16.58 -1.02 1.29
N ARG A 19 16.81 -0.31 2.41
CA ARG A 19 17.68 -0.74 3.52
C ARG A 19 16.90 -1.41 4.65
N ASP A 20 15.57 -1.39 4.59
CA ASP A 20 14.72 -1.93 5.64
C ASP A 20 14.04 -3.23 5.19
N CYS A 21 13.92 -4.17 6.11
CA CYS A 21 13.23 -5.44 5.86
C CYS A 21 11.73 -5.22 5.66
N PHE A 22 11.14 -4.27 6.39
CA PHE A 22 9.73 -3.92 6.29
C PHE A 22 9.48 -2.48 6.76
N TYR A 23 8.36 -1.94 6.35
CA TYR A 23 7.75 -0.73 6.89
C TYR A 23 6.51 -1.11 7.69
N ILE A 24 6.33 -0.52 8.87
CA ILE A 24 5.15 -0.72 9.70
C ILE A 24 4.48 0.61 10.01
N ALA A 25 3.17 0.63 9.89
CA ALA A 25 2.33 1.76 10.29
C ALA A 25 1.23 1.24 11.23
N ASP A 26 1.20 1.77 12.44
CA ASP A 26 0.13 1.57 13.41
C ASP A 26 -0.71 2.86 13.46
N ARG A 27 -1.98 2.76 13.15
CA ARG A 27 -2.88 3.90 12.99
C ARG A 27 -4.13 3.67 13.80
N HIS A 28 -4.52 4.69 14.57
CA HIS A 28 -5.86 4.81 15.12
C HIS A 28 -6.66 5.78 14.25
N LYS A 29 -7.86 5.41 13.89
CA LYS A 29 -8.71 6.17 12.98
C LYS A 29 -10.20 6.00 13.33
N THR A 30 -11.00 6.97 12.92
CA THR A 30 -12.47 6.94 13.07
C THR A 30 -13.18 6.43 11.82
N GLU A 31 -12.46 6.40 10.68
CA GLU A 31 -13.03 6.00 9.40
C GLU A 31 -11.95 5.52 8.40
N PHE A 32 -12.36 4.70 7.45
CA PHE A 32 -11.56 4.29 6.30
C PHE A 32 -11.83 5.23 5.13
N THR A 33 -10.83 6.04 4.76
CA THR A 33 -10.90 7.02 3.66
C THR A 33 -9.92 6.73 2.54
N TYR A 34 -9.10 5.69 2.69
CA TYR A 34 -8.10 5.34 1.69
C TYR A 34 -8.79 4.66 0.50
N PRO A 35 -8.53 5.11 -0.75
CA PRO A 35 -9.20 4.56 -1.92
C PRO A 35 -8.68 3.16 -2.26
N ILE A 36 -9.42 2.44 -3.13
CA ILE A 36 -8.95 1.19 -3.72
C ILE A 36 -7.59 1.38 -4.39
N HIS A 37 -6.65 0.50 -4.09
CA HIS A 37 -5.26 0.62 -4.53
C HIS A 37 -4.62 -0.74 -4.75
N CYS A 38 -3.43 -0.71 -5.36
CA CYS A 38 -2.50 -1.82 -5.45
C CYS A 38 -1.05 -1.30 -5.32
N HIS A 39 -0.12 -2.16 -4.94
CA HIS A 39 1.29 -1.84 -4.79
C HIS A 39 2.18 -3.05 -5.12
N ALA A 40 3.50 -2.85 -5.21
CA ALA A 40 4.45 -3.90 -5.57
C ALA A 40 4.92 -4.73 -4.37
N GLU A 41 4.88 -4.13 -3.19
CA GLU A 41 5.29 -4.74 -1.92
C GLU A 41 4.25 -5.75 -1.45
N TYR A 42 4.68 -6.72 -0.66
CA TYR A 42 3.79 -7.59 0.09
C TYR A 42 3.22 -6.82 1.28
N GLU A 43 1.97 -7.07 1.64
CA GLU A 43 1.29 -6.41 2.74
C GLU A 43 0.64 -7.41 3.69
N LEU A 44 0.92 -7.27 4.98
CA LEU A 44 0.15 -7.87 6.05
C LEU A 44 -0.64 -6.75 6.73
N ASN A 45 -1.97 -6.79 6.58
CA ASN A 45 -2.88 -5.80 7.16
C ASN A 45 -3.69 -6.42 8.29
N PHE A 46 -3.62 -5.83 9.46
CA PHE A 46 -4.40 -6.18 10.63
C PHE A 46 -5.32 -5.03 11.00
N THR A 47 -6.59 -5.34 11.29
CA THR A 47 -7.56 -4.37 11.83
C THR A 47 -8.20 -4.89 13.10
N GLU A 48 -8.47 -3.97 14.02
CA GLU A 48 -9.10 -4.19 15.31
C GLU A 48 -10.20 -3.13 15.50
N HIS A 49 -11.31 -3.52 16.15
CA HIS A 49 -12.52 -2.70 16.31
C HIS A 49 -13.15 -2.27 14.99
N ALA A 50 -13.06 -3.15 13.98
CA ALA A 50 -13.46 -2.88 12.60
C ALA A 50 -14.78 -3.57 12.19
N SER A 51 -15.60 -4.01 13.17
CA SER A 51 -16.87 -4.68 12.88
C SER A 51 -17.76 -3.82 11.97
N GLY A 52 -18.23 -4.41 10.86
CA GLY A 52 -19.04 -3.71 9.85
C GLY A 52 -18.26 -3.04 8.72
N VAL A 53 -16.93 -3.04 8.77
CA VAL A 53 -16.09 -2.59 7.64
C VAL A 53 -16.24 -3.57 6.47
N ARG A 54 -16.34 -3.04 5.25
CA ARG A 54 -16.31 -3.84 4.02
C ARG A 54 -14.87 -3.92 3.51
N ARG A 55 -14.32 -5.12 3.51
CA ARG A 55 -13.03 -5.42 2.87
C ARG A 55 -13.26 -5.89 1.44
N VAL A 56 -12.60 -5.25 0.49
CA VAL A 56 -12.56 -5.67 -0.92
C VAL A 56 -11.14 -6.08 -1.26
N VAL A 57 -10.95 -7.28 -1.80
CA VAL A 57 -9.67 -7.80 -2.30
C VAL A 57 -9.93 -8.51 -3.62
N GLY A 58 -9.51 -7.91 -4.72
CA GLY A 58 -9.86 -8.38 -6.06
C GLY A 58 -11.36 -8.48 -6.27
N ASP A 59 -11.88 -9.66 -6.58
CA ASP A 59 -13.30 -9.94 -6.76
C ASP A 59 -14.02 -10.39 -5.47
N SER A 60 -13.34 -10.43 -4.33
CA SER A 60 -13.95 -10.70 -3.02
C SER A 60 -14.35 -9.40 -2.34
N ALA A 61 -15.61 -9.32 -1.90
CA ALA A 61 -16.12 -8.21 -1.10
C ALA A 61 -16.89 -8.77 0.10
N GLU A 62 -16.42 -8.50 1.31
CA GLU A 62 -16.94 -9.08 2.54
C GLU A 62 -17.02 -8.06 3.67
N ILE A 63 -18.05 -8.21 4.52
CA ILE A 63 -18.13 -7.46 5.77
C ILE A 63 -17.33 -8.23 6.82
N ILE A 64 -16.35 -7.55 7.43
CA ILE A 64 -15.48 -8.15 8.43
C ILE A 64 -16.03 -7.98 9.84
N GLY A 65 -15.54 -8.83 10.75
CA GLY A 65 -15.82 -8.74 12.17
C GLY A 65 -14.94 -7.72 12.89
N ASP A 66 -14.85 -7.84 14.20
CA ASP A 66 -14.07 -6.92 15.04
C ASP A 66 -12.57 -6.99 14.76
N TYR A 67 -12.08 -8.17 14.39
CA TYR A 67 -10.69 -8.42 13.98
C TYR A 67 -10.63 -8.96 12.56
N ASP A 68 -9.68 -8.49 11.80
CA ASP A 68 -9.34 -9.02 10.47
C ASP A 68 -7.81 -9.04 10.29
N LEU A 69 -7.30 -10.06 9.62
CA LEU A 69 -5.89 -10.17 9.27
C LEU A 69 -5.79 -10.75 7.87
N VAL A 70 -5.17 -9.99 6.98
CA VAL A 70 -5.01 -10.36 5.57
C VAL A 70 -3.57 -10.20 5.12
N LEU A 71 -3.07 -11.19 4.39
CA LEU A 71 -1.80 -11.13 3.68
C LEU A 71 -2.05 -11.00 2.18
N ILE A 72 -1.44 -10.01 1.55
CA ILE A 72 -1.52 -9.73 0.11
C ILE A 72 -0.11 -9.77 -0.47
N THR A 73 0.13 -10.60 -1.48
CA THR A 73 1.42 -10.70 -2.19
C THR A 73 1.29 -10.50 -3.70
N GLY A 74 0.07 -10.34 -4.20
CA GLY A 74 -0.20 -10.06 -5.62
C GLY A 74 0.08 -8.60 -5.96
N LYS A 75 1.05 -8.34 -6.83
CA LYS A 75 1.52 -6.99 -7.21
C LYS A 75 0.45 -6.07 -7.82
N GLU A 76 -0.54 -6.65 -8.47
CA GLU A 76 -1.64 -5.93 -9.15
C GLU A 76 -3.00 -6.27 -8.49
N LEU A 77 -2.98 -6.89 -7.32
CA LEU A 77 -4.19 -7.25 -6.60
C LEU A 77 -4.76 -6.00 -5.91
N GLU A 78 -5.86 -5.55 -6.44
CA GLU A 78 -6.57 -4.36 -5.94
C GLU A 78 -7.24 -4.66 -4.61
N HIS A 79 -7.09 -3.75 -3.66
CA HIS A 79 -7.69 -3.93 -2.35
C HIS A 79 -8.06 -2.60 -1.69
N VAL A 80 -9.04 -2.67 -0.78
CA VAL A 80 -9.50 -1.53 0.03
C VAL A 80 -10.29 -2.02 1.23
N TRP A 81 -10.21 -1.27 2.33
CA TRP A 81 -11.15 -1.34 3.45
C TRP A 81 -12.03 -0.09 3.41
N GLU A 82 -13.34 -0.28 3.45
CA GLU A 82 -14.34 0.78 3.34
C GLU A 82 -15.17 0.84 4.62
N GLN A 83 -15.53 2.04 5.07
CA GLN A 83 -16.26 2.25 6.33
C GLN A 83 -17.56 1.44 6.40
N HIS A 84 -18.33 1.42 5.33
CA HIS A 84 -19.59 0.69 5.18
C HIS A 84 -20.51 0.81 6.41
N GLU A 85 -20.78 -0.28 7.16
CA GLU A 85 -21.64 -0.31 8.34
C GLU A 85 -20.89 -0.12 9.67
N CYS A 86 -19.58 0.09 9.63
CA CYS A 86 -18.78 0.26 10.83
C CYS A 86 -19.07 1.61 11.49
N THR A 87 -19.41 1.57 12.77
CA THR A 87 -19.70 2.75 13.61
C THR A 87 -18.66 2.97 14.69
N SER A 88 -17.57 2.22 14.69
CA SER A 88 -16.48 2.36 15.66
C SER A 88 -15.81 3.72 15.53
N GLY A 89 -15.62 4.40 16.64
CA GLY A 89 -14.86 5.66 16.72
C GLY A 89 -13.37 5.47 17.01
N ASP A 90 -12.90 4.22 17.17
CA ASP A 90 -11.51 3.89 17.49
C ASP A 90 -11.11 2.59 16.77
N ILE A 91 -10.90 2.68 15.47
CA ILE A 91 -10.43 1.57 14.66
C ILE A 91 -8.91 1.59 14.69
N ARG A 92 -8.28 0.49 15.09
CA ARG A 92 -6.83 0.32 14.96
C ARG A 92 -6.50 -0.44 13.70
N GLU A 93 -5.53 0.05 12.94
CA GLU A 93 -5.00 -0.61 11.75
C GLU A 93 -3.48 -0.69 11.82
N ILE A 94 -2.94 -1.91 11.78
CA ILE A 94 -1.51 -2.17 11.65
C ILE A 94 -1.26 -2.69 10.23
N THR A 95 -0.54 -1.89 9.43
CA THR A 95 -0.12 -2.27 8.08
C THR A 95 1.37 -2.53 8.07
N ILE A 96 1.78 -3.74 7.69
CA ILE A 96 3.19 -4.11 7.52
C ILE A 96 3.43 -4.36 6.02
N GLN A 97 4.24 -3.50 5.40
CA GLN A 97 4.63 -3.64 4.00
C GLN A 97 6.09 -4.09 3.92
N PHE A 98 6.39 -5.11 3.12
CA PHE A 98 7.71 -5.67 2.99
C PHE A 98 8.04 -6.05 1.55
N SER A 99 9.34 -6.01 1.21
CA SER A 99 9.78 -6.33 -0.15
C SER A 99 9.56 -7.81 -0.47
N PRO A 100 9.09 -8.14 -1.68
CA PRO A 100 9.18 -9.51 -2.19
C PRO A 100 10.59 -10.08 -2.06
N ASP A 101 11.60 -9.22 -2.09
CA ASP A 101 13.02 -9.56 -2.02
C ASP A 101 13.52 -9.86 -0.60
N LEU A 102 12.70 -9.65 0.44
CA LEU A 102 13.05 -9.98 1.83
C LEU A 102 13.52 -11.42 1.98
N PHE A 103 12.95 -12.32 1.18
CA PHE A 103 13.30 -13.74 1.17
C PHE A 103 14.12 -14.15 -0.04
N PHE A 104 14.77 -13.18 -0.74
CA PHE A 104 15.56 -13.48 -1.93
C PHE A 104 16.76 -14.36 -1.62
N GLY A 105 17.11 -15.19 -2.60
CA GLY A 105 18.25 -16.08 -2.55
C GLY A 105 17.89 -17.50 -2.10
N SER A 106 18.90 -18.25 -1.65
CA SER A 106 18.74 -19.68 -1.34
C SER A 106 17.96 -19.97 -0.05
N VAL A 107 17.70 -18.96 0.79
CA VAL A 107 17.09 -19.14 2.12
C VAL A 107 15.63 -19.56 2.03
N ILE A 108 14.81 -18.86 1.23
CA ILE A 108 13.38 -19.17 1.07
C ILE A 108 13.15 -20.58 0.46
N ASN A 109 14.14 -21.09 -0.26
CA ASN A 109 14.09 -22.41 -0.90
C ASN A 109 14.58 -23.54 0.03
N LYS A 110 14.92 -23.23 1.28
CA LYS A 110 15.26 -24.25 2.27
C LYS A 110 13.99 -24.85 2.88
N ASN A 111 14.04 -26.13 3.21
CA ASN A 111 12.90 -26.88 3.76
C ASN A 111 12.23 -26.20 4.97
N GLN A 112 13.02 -25.50 5.80
CA GLN A 112 12.52 -24.78 6.96
C GLN A 112 11.60 -23.60 6.62
N PHE A 113 11.63 -23.12 5.38
CA PHE A 113 10.79 -22.02 4.88
C PHE A 113 9.64 -22.49 3.99
N ASP A 114 9.47 -23.80 3.77
CA ASP A 114 8.44 -24.34 2.86
C ASP A 114 7.02 -23.90 3.23
N SER A 115 6.68 -23.81 4.50
CA SER A 115 5.36 -23.34 4.94
C SER A 115 5.15 -21.87 4.61
N ILE A 116 6.15 -21.02 4.87
CA ILE A 116 6.11 -19.59 4.55
C ILE A 116 6.00 -19.42 3.03
N ARG A 117 6.81 -20.11 2.24
CA ARG A 117 6.77 -20.04 0.77
C ARG A 117 5.39 -20.37 0.22
N ARG A 118 4.78 -21.49 0.66
CA ARG A 118 3.42 -21.89 0.26
C ARG A 118 2.37 -20.87 0.68
N MET A 119 2.49 -20.28 1.88
CA MET A 119 1.60 -19.22 2.34
C MET A 119 1.71 -17.97 1.43
N LEU A 120 2.93 -17.51 1.12
CA LEU A 120 3.15 -16.37 0.22
C LEU A 120 2.62 -16.62 -1.19
N GLU A 121 2.76 -17.84 -1.73
CA GLU A 121 2.18 -18.24 -3.01
C GLU A 121 0.64 -18.17 -3.00
N ARG A 122 -0.01 -18.65 -1.93
CA ARG A 122 -1.47 -18.56 -1.76
C ARG A 122 -1.95 -17.13 -1.62
N ALA A 123 -1.18 -16.29 -0.96
CA ALA A 123 -1.50 -14.88 -0.71
C ALA A 123 -1.43 -13.99 -1.98
N GLN A 124 -1.01 -14.52 -3.13
CA GLN A 124 -1.12 -13.80 -4.42
C GLN A 124 -2.55 -13.42 -4.79
N CYS A 125 -3.53 -14.13 -4.26
CA CYS A 125 -4.95 -13.83 -4.39
C CYS A 125 -5.56 -13.26 -3.10
N GLY A 126 -4.74 -12.77 -2.17
CA GLY A 126 -5.16 -12.37 -0.83
C GLY A 126 -5.48 -13.59 0.05
N LEU A 127 -5.00 -13.59 1.26
CA LEU A 127 -5.16 -14.68 2.22
C LEU A 127 -5.67 -14.13 3.55
N SER A 128 -6.91 -14.48 3.93
CA SER A 128 -7.53 -14.10 5.20
C SER A 128 -7.31 -15.19 6.24
N PHE A 129 -6.89 -14.80 7.42
CA PHE A 129 -6.59 -15.73 8.52
C PHE A 129 -7.76 -15.90 9.48
N PRO A 130 -7.95 -17.12 10.03
CA PRO A 130 -8.99 -17.37 11.02
C PRO A 130 -8.64 -16.72 12.37
N MET A 131 -9.66 -16.46 13.20
CA MET A 131 -9.51 -15.85 14.52
C MET A 131 -8.44 -16.51 15.40
N GLN A 132 -8.30 -17.83 15.33
CA GLN A 132 -7.26 -18.54 16.08
C GLN A 132 -5.84 -18.13 15.68
N ALA A 133 -5.60 -17.90 14.37
CA ALA A 133 -4.33 -17.43 13.87
C ALA A 133 -4.08 -15.98 14.29
N ILE A 134 -5.12 -15.13 14.23
CA ILE A 134 -5.05 -13.72 14.66
C ILE A 134 -4.65 -13.65 16.13
N MET A 135 -5.37 -14.33 17.02
CA MET A 135 -5.09 -14.33 18.45
C MET A 135 -3.71 -14.94 18.79
N LYS A 136 -3.23 -15.87 17.97
CA LYS A 136 -1.88 -16.45 18.14
C LYS A 136 -0.78 -15.43 17.94
N VAL A 137 -0.93 -14.53 16.98
CA VAL A 137 0.09 -13.53 16.62
C VAL A 137 -0.16 -12.14 17.19
N TYR A 138 -1.33 -11.90 17.80
CA TYR A 138 -1.79 -10.60 18.27
C TYR A 138 -0.73 -9.87 19.12
N ASN A 139 -0.26 -10.49 20.19
CA ASN A 139 0.73 -9.88 21.08
C ASN A 139 2.05 -9.57 20.39
N TRP A 140 2.42 -10.32 19.36
CA TRP A 140 3.66 -10.05 18.59
C TRP A 140 3.46 -8.93 17.59
N LEU A 141 2.26 -8.82 16.97
CA LEU A 141 1.89 -7.68 16.12
C LEU A 141 1.88 -6.39 16.93
N ASP A 142 1.28 -6.43 18.12
CA ASP A 142 1.20 -5.29 19.03
C ASP A 142 2.60 -4.80 19.46
N LYS A 143 3.47 -5.72 19.92
CA LYS A 143 4.86 -5.39 20.27
C LYS A 143 5.67 -4.88 19.08
N LEU A 144 5.52 -5.51 17.91
CA LEU A 144 6.22 -5.10 16.70
C LEU A 144 5.82 -3.68 16.29
N ALA A 145 4.55 -3.32 16.47
CA ALA A 145 4.03 -2.00 16.13
C ALA A 145 4.48 -0.91 17.13
N SER A 146 4.57 -1.25 18.42
CA SER A 146 4.76 -0.27 19.50
C SER A 146 6.20 -0.17 20.01
N GLU A 147 6.91 -1.29 20.17
CA GLU A 147 8.12 -1.34 21.01
C GLU A 147 9.36 -1.91 20.29
N GLU A 148 9.20 -2.85 19.37
CA GLU A 148 10.33 -3.60 18.84
C GLU A 148 11.02 -2.90 17.68
N GLN A 149 12.35 -2.95 17.68
CA GLN A 149 13.18 -2.34 16.65
C GLN A 149 14.44 -3.17 16.34
N GLY A 150 15.07 -2.85 15.21
CA GLY A 150 16.31 -3.47 14.79
C GLY A 150 16.16 -4.96 14.49
N PHE A 151 17.18 -5.74 14.86
CA PHE A 151 17.25 -7.17 14.54
C PHE A 151 16.11 -7.98 15.16
N TYR A 152 15.73 -7.69 16.40
CA TYR A 152 14.66 -8.40 17.08
C TYR A 152 13.28 -8.16 16.43
N ALA A 153 13.02 -6.96 15.92
CA ALA A 153 11.82 -6.69 15.14
C ALA A 153 11.75 -7.56 13.88
N VAL A 154 12.87 -7.75 13.17
CA VAL A 154 12.94 -8.64 12.02
C VAL A 154 12.67 -10.10 12.42
N MET A 155 13.29 -10.57 13.50
CA MET A 155 13.08 -11.92 14.01
C MET A 155 11.63 -12.16 14.42
N ASN A 156 11.00 -11.18 15.10
CA ASN A 156 9.61 -11.28 15.50
C ASN A 156 8.67 -11.27 14.29
N PHE A 157 8.96 -10.43 13.29
CA PHE A 157 8.20 -10.43 12.03
C PHE A 157 8.29 -11.78 11.30
N LEU A 158 9.48 -12.35 11.18
CA LEU A 158 9.67 -13.68 10.61
C LEU A 158 8.92 -14.76 11.40
N ARG A 159 8.89 -14.64 12.73
CA ARG A 159 8.11 -15.52 13.61
C ARG A 159 6.60 -15.39 13.35
N ILE A 160 6.09 -14.15 13.22
CA ILE A 160 4.69 -13.91 12.85
C ILE A 160 4.35 -14.61 11.54
N LEU A 161 5.15 -14.43 10.50
CA LEU A 161 4.95 -15.07 9.20
C LEU A 161 5.01 -16.59 9.30
N TYR A 162 5.94 -17.14 10.07
CA TYR A 162 6.03 -18.59 10.31
C TYR A 162 4.78 -19.14 11.00
N GLU A 163 4.36 -18.52 12.11
CA GLU A 163 3.16 -18.99 12.84
C GLU A 163 1.90 -18.90 11.97
N LEU A 164 1.73 -17.83 11.19
CA LEU A 164 0.63 -17.71 10.25
C LEU A 164 0.68 -18.79 9.15
N SER A 165 1.88 -19.18 8.72
CA SER A 165 2.08 -20.20 7.68
C SER A 165 1.66 -21.62 8.08
N LEU A 166 1.43 -21.86 9.38
CA LEU A 166 0.97 -23.14 9.90
C LEU A 166 -0.56 -23.32 9.81
N TYR A 167 -1.30 -22.27 9.41
CA TYR A 167 -2.76 -22.33 9.32
C TYR A 167 -3.21 -22.65 7.88
N ASP A 168 -3.37 -23.93 7.59
CA ASP A 168 -3.84 -24.40 6.28
C ASP A 168 -5.30 -23.98 5.98
N ASN A 169 -6.08 -23.70 7.02
CA ASN A 169 -7.47 -23.22 6.93
C ASN A 169 -7.59 -21.71 6.68
N ALA A 170 -6.48 -20.99 6.50
CA ALA A 170 -6.52 -19.62 6.00
C ALA A 170 -7.17 -19.59 4.61
N ARG A 171 -8.07 -18.63 4.38
CA ARG A 171 -8.96 -18.61 3.21
C ARG A 171 -8.42 -17.68 2.12
N VAL A 172 -8.29 -18.21 0.92
CA VAL A 172 -7.99 -17.41 -0.28
C VAL A 172 -9.19 -16.55 -0.62
N LEU A 173 -8.98 -15.26 -0.89
CA LEU A 173 -10.01 -14.27 -1.09
C LEU A 173 -10.41 -14.15 -2.56
N SER A 174 -9.47 -13.79 -3.42
CA SER A 174 -9.74 -13.53 -4.83
C SER A 174 -9.54 -14.75 -5.72
N SER A 175 -10.26 -14.82 -6.83
CA SER A 175 -10.05 -15.86 -7.84
C SER A 175 -8.78 -15.60 -8.65
N PHE A 176 -8.09 -16.70 -9.08
CA PHE A 176 -6.92 -16.61 -9.97
C PHE A 176 -7.22 -15.91 -11.30
N SER A 177 -8.46 -15.99 -11.77
CA SER A 177 -8.91 -15.34 -13.00
C SER A 177 -8.86 -13.82 -12.89
N PHE A 178 -9.15 -13.28 -11.73
CA PHE A 178 -9.15 -11.84 -11.50
C PHE A 178 -7.74 -11.28 -11.41
N ALA A 179 -6.82 -11.98 -10.77
CA ALA A 179 -5.39 -11.61 -10.69
C ALA A 179 -4.67 -11.66 -12.06
N LYS A 180 -5.28 -12.25 -13.08
CA LYS A 180 -4.73 -12.43 -14.43
C LYS A 180 -5.54 -11.77 -15.55
N ILE A 181 -6.58 -10.99 -15.26
CA ILE A 181 -7.34 -10.31 -16.31
C ILE A 181 -6.43 -9.29 -16.99
N GLU A 182 -5.83 -9.74 -18.08
CA GLU A 182 -5.27 -8.86 -19.10
C GLU A 182 -6.40 -8.04 -19.69
N THR A 183 -6.39 -6.84 -19.34
CA THR A 183 -7.28 -5.74 -19.56
C THR A 183 -7.54 -5.38 -21.01
N PHE A 184 -8.77 -5.03 -21.31
CA PHE A 184 -9.24 -4.36 -22.52
C PHE A 184 -8.32 -3.18 -22.95
N SER A 185 -8.35 -2.81 -24.23
CA SER A 185 -7.46 -1.77 -24.84
C SER A 185 -7.36 -0.47 -24.05
N ASP A 186 -8.37 -0.09 -23.32
CA ASP A 186 -8.42 1.11 -22.49
C ASP A 186 -7.55 1.03 -21.23
N SER A 187 -7.44 -0.13 -20.63
CA SER A 187 -6.52 -0.34 -19.50
C SER A 187 -5.06 -0.25 -19.93
N ARG A 188 -4.71 -0.76 -21.12
CA ARG A 188 -3.33 -0.64 -21.66
C ARG A 188 -2.93 0.82 -21.82
N ARG A 189 -3.85 1.70 -22.25
CA ARG A 189 -3.61 3.14 -22.36
C ARG A 189 -3.34 3.79 -21.00
N VAL A 190 -4.19 3.47 -20.00
CA VAL A 190 -3.99 3.98 -18.64
C VAL A 190 -2.68 3.47 -18.05
N GLN A 191 -2.40 2.17 -18.13
CA GLN A 191 -1.16 1.57 -17.65
C GLN A 191 0.07 2.19 -18.30
N LYS A 192 0.04 2.45 -19.63
CA LYS A 192 1.12 3.11 -20.34
C LYS A 192 1.40 4.50 -19.77
N VAL A 193 0.33 5.27 -19.51
CA VAL A 193 0.43 6.61 -18.92
C VAL A 193 0.93 6.54 -17.47
N GLN A 194 0.39 5.65 -16.66
CA GLN A 194 0.80 5.46 -15.27
C GLN A 194 2.28 5.07 -15.17
N LYS A 195 2.72 4.12 -16.01
CA LYS A 195 4.13 3.73 -16.11
C LYS A 195 5.01 4.90 -16.50
N TYR A 196 4.60 5.69 -17.50
CA TYR A 196 5.34 6.89 -17.89
C TYR A 196 5.47 7.88 -16.72
N ILE A 197 4.36 8.20 -16.05
CA ILE A 197 4.36 9.12 -14.92
C ILE A 197 5.29 8.62 -13.80
N SER A 198 5.23 7.33 -13.45
CA SER A 198 6.06 6.76 -12.38
C SER A 198 7.56 6.74 -12.70
N THR A 199 7.94 6.75 -13.99
CA THR A 199 9.35 6.80 -14.42
C THR A 199 9.86 8.22 -14.66
N HIS A 200 8.96 9.19 -14.93
CA HIS A 200 9.33 10.57 -15.27
C HIS A 200 8.74 11.61 -14.29
N TYR A 201 8.35 11.18 -13.08
CA TYR A 201 7.67 12.04 -12.11
C TYR A 201 8.44 13.30 -11.71
N GLN A 202 9.75 13.28 -11.85
CA GLN A 202 10.64 14.42 -11.55
C GLN A 202 10.53 15.53 -12.60
N GLU A 203 10.11 15.19 -13.81
CA GLU A 203 10.10 16.08 -14.96
C GLU A 203 8.78 16.89 -15.04
N ASP A 204 8.76 17.88 -15.95
CA ASP A 204 7.54 18.62 -16.31
C ASP A 204 6.65 17.74 -17.21
N ILE A 205 5.70 17.05 -16.59
CA ILE A 205 4.76 16.17 -17.31
C ILE A 205 3.59 16.98 -17.84
N ARG A 206 3.50 17.09 -19.17
CA ARG A 206 2.45 17.86 -19.84
C ARG A 206 1.28 16.98 -20.27
N LEU A 207 0.07 17.50 -20.04
CA LEU A 207 -1.17 16.84 -20.46
C LEU A 207 -1.17 16.47 -21.94
N ALA A 208 -0.70 17.39 -22.80
CA ALA A 208 -0.65 17.17 -24.24
C ALA A 208 0.23 15.98 -24.63
N SER A 209 1.42 15.86 -24.03
CA SER A 209 2.36 14.76 -24.31
C SER A 209 1.78 13.40 -23.93
N LEU A 210 1.06 13.33 -22.80
CA LEU A 210 0.40 12.09 -22.38
C LEU A 210 -0.80 11.76 -23.28
N ALA A 211 -1.55 12.76 -23.70
CA ALA A 211 -2.67 12.58 -24.64
C ALA A 211 -2.18 12.02 -25.98
N ASP A 212 -1.11 12.60 -26.54
CA ASP A 212 -0.47 12.14 -27.78
C ASP A 212 0.05 10.70 -27.66
N MET A 213 0.66 10.36 -26.51
CA MET A 213 1.17 9.01 -26.23
C MET A 213 0.09 7.91 -26.37
N VAL A 214 -1.17 8.23 -26.11
CA VAL A 214 -2.31 7.30 -26.18
C VAL A 214 -3.27 7.59 -27.32
N GLY A 215 -2.90 8.50 -28.25
CA GLY A 215 -3.66 8.84 -29.44
C GLY A 215 -4.98 9.56 -29.14
N MET A 216 -4.98 10.48 -28.17
CA MET A 216 -6.15 11.25 -27.75
C MET A 216 -5.90 12.76 -27.82
N THR A 217 -6.99 13.53 -27.95
CA THR A 217 -6.90 14.98 -27.72
C THR A 217 -6.72 15.26 -26.21
N PRO A 218 -6.08 16.38 -25.80
CA PRO A 218 -5.91 16.72 -24.40
C PRO A 218 -7.22 16.73 -23.59
N VAL A 219 -8.29 17.22 -24.18
CA VAL A 219 -9.63 17.29 -23.55
C VAL A 219 -10.19 15.87 -23.33
N SER A 220 -10.15 15.04 -24.38
CA SER A 220 -10.61 13.66 -24.30
C SER A 220 -9.78 12.84 -23.31
N PHE A 221 -8.44 13.03 -23.32
CA PHE A 221 -7.54 12.37 -22.40
C PHE A 221 -7.80 12.79 -20.94
N SER A 222 -7.98 14.07 -20.66
CA SER A 222 -8.27 14.54 -19.29
C SER A 222 -9.53 13.88 -18.73
N ARG A 223 -10.60 13.82 -19.54
CA ARG A 223 -11.86 13.16 -19.17
C ARG A 223 -11.68 11.65 -19.01
N PHE A 224 -11.00 11.01 -19.97
CA PHE A 224 -10.68 9.58 -19.95
C PHE A 224 -9.84 9.21 -18.72
N PHE A 225 -8.74 9.95 -18.47
CA PHE A 225 -7.85 9.68 -17.33
C PHE A 225 -8.59 9.84 -16.00
N ARG A 226 -9.38 10.91 -15.84
CA ARG A 226 -10.19 11.10 -14.65
C ARG A 226 -11.24 10.01 -14.49
N LEU A 227 -11.87 9.55 -15.57
CA LEU A 227 -12.84 8.45 -15.56
C LEU A 227 -12.18 7.14 -15.13
N ARG A 228 -10.93 6.89 -15.51
CA ARG A 228 -10.21 5.63 -15.25
C ARG A 228 -9.39 5.62 -13.96
N THR A 229 -8.98 6.79 -13.45
CA THR A 229 -8.14 6.90 -12.23
C THR A 229 -8.83 7.61 -11.07
N GLY A 230 -10.00 8.22 -11.26
CA GLY A 230 -10.75 9.01 -10.29
C GLY A 230 -10.13 10.34 -9.92
N LYS A 231 -8.96 10.57 -10.43
CA LYS A 231 -8.17 11.74 -10.08
C LYS A 231 -7.92 12.60 -11.31
N THR A 232 -7.75 13.90 -11.10
CA THR A 232 -7.16 14.72 -12.15
C THR A 232 -5.73 14.26 -12.38
N LEU A 233 -5.20 14.49 -13.60
CA LEU A 233 -3.80 14.19 -13.89
C LEU A 233 -2.84 14.87 -12.90
N SER A 234 -3.12 16.12 -12.56
CA SER A 234 -2.30 16.88 -11.59
C SER A 234 -2.32 16.25 -10.19
N ASP A 235 -3.49 15.84 -9.69
CA ASP A 235 -3.58 15.18 -8.39
C ASP A 235 -2.86 13.83 -8.40
N TYR A 236 -2.96 13.08 -9.50
CA TYR A 236 -2.28 11.80 -9.67
C TYR A 236 -0.76 11.97 -9.66
N ILE A 237 -0.21 12.94 -10.41
CA ILE A 237 1.23 13.25 -10.41
C ILE A 237 1.69 13.66 -9.02
N ILE A 238 0.91 14.49 -8.31
CA ILE A 238 1.23 14.90 -6.93
C ILE A 238 1.30 13.67 -6.01
N ASP A 239 0.36 12.75 -6.09
CA ASP A 239 0.35 11.54 -5.26
C ASP A 239 1.59 10.68 -5.52
N ILE A 240 1.98 10.48 -6.78
CA ILE A 240 3.21 9.77 -7.16
C ILE A 240 4.45 10.48 -6.60
N ARG A 241 4.56 11.80 -6.80
CA ARG A 241 5.69 12.60 -6.28
C ARG A 241 5.80 12.52 -4.75
N LEU A 242 4.67 12.61 -4.05
CA LEU A 242 4.63 12.49 -2.59
C LEU A 242 4.99 11.06 -2.12
N GLY A 243 4.63 10.03 -2.88
CA GLY A 243 5.07 8.65 -2.61
C GLY A 243 6.59 8.52 -2.66
N PHE A 244 7.23 9.01 -3.73
CA PHE A 244 8.70 9.03 -3.82
C PHE A 244 9.33 9.93 -2.76
N ALA A 245 8.71 11.07 -2.41
CA ALA A 245 9.19 11.94 -1.34
C ALA A 245 9.19 11.23 0.02
N THR A 246 8.16 10.47 0.36
CA THR A 246 8.14 9.68 1.61
C THR A 246 9.27 8.67 1.64
N ARG A 247 9.54 7.98 0.52
CA ARG A 247 10.65 7.04 0.39
C ARG A 247 12.00 7.75 0.58
N MET A 248 12.24 8.89 -0.10
CA MET A 248 13.47 9.66 0.08
C MET A 248 13.65 10.23 1.51
N LEU A 249 12.56 10.63 2.17
CA LEU A 249 12.61 11.09 3.55
C LEU A 249 13.08 10.00 4.52
N VAL A 250 12.77 8.75 4.20
CA VAL A 250 13.15 7.57 4.98
C VAL A 250 14.56 7.11 4.64
N ASP A 251 14.91 7.05 3.36
CA ASP A 251 16.14 6.42 2.85
C ASP A 251 17.37 7.32 2.87
N SER A 252 17.19 8.63 3.02
CA SER A 252 18.30 9.56 2.84
C SER A 252 18.43 10.58 3.97
N THR A 253 19.61 11.19 4.04
CA THR A 253 19.91 12.35 4.89
C THR A 253 19.65 13.69 4.21
N ARG A 254 19.12 13.68 2.99
CA ARG A 254 18.81 14.88 2.20
C ARG A 254 17.91 15.84 2.98
N THR A 255 18.10 17.10 2.80
CA THR A 255 17.21 18.14 3.38
C THR A 255 15.80 18.03 2.81
N ILE A 256 14.83 18.58 3.52
CA ILE A 256 13.42 18.61 3.01
C ILE A 256 13.33 19.36 1.69
N ALA A 257 14.17 20.40 1.51
CA ALA A 257 14.22 21.16 0.26
C ALA A 257 14.76 20.31 -0.91
N GLU A 258 15.85 19.58 -0.71
CA GLU A 258 16.39 18.66 -1.72
C GLU A 258 15.36 17.60 -2.11
N VAL A 259 14.71 16.95 -1.12
CA VAL A 259 13.65 15.98 -1.39
C VAL A 259 12.50 16.60 -2.20
N CYS A 260 12.09 17.82 -1.86
CA CYS A 260 11.07 18.55 -2.59
C CYS A 260 11.43 18.70 -4.09
N TYR A 261 12.63 19.21 -4.38
CA TYR A 261 13.05 19.44 -5.77
C TYR A 261 13.34 18.15 -6.53
N ASP A 262 13.98 17.18 -5.88
CA ASP A 262 14.26 15.86 -6.46
C ASP A 262 12.99 15.07 -6.80
N CYS A 263 11.88 15.35 -6.11
CA CYS A 263 10.58 14.77 -6.43
C CYS A 263 9.77 15.59 -7.46
N GLY A 264 10.37 16.59 -8.08
CA GLY A 264 9.76 17.38 -9.16
C GLY A 264 8.79 18.48 -8.67
N PHE A 265 8.85 18.88 -7.40
CA PHE A 265 8.14 20.06 -6.91
C PHE A 265 8.98 21.32 -7.12
N ASN A 266 8.35 22.38 -7.62
CA ASN A 266 9.04 23.65 -7.91
C ASN A 266 9.00 24.62 -6.72
N ASN A 267 8.27 24.31 -5.65
CA ASN A 267 8.05 25.21 -4.54
C ASN A 267 7.91 24.45 -3.22
N LEU A 268 8.82 24.73 -2.29
CA LEU A 268 8.90 24.07 -0.99
C LEU A 268 7.64 24.31 -0.12
N SER A 269 7.08 25.52 -0.16
CA SER A 269 5.87 25.86 0.62
C SER A 269 4.66 25.07 0.12
N ASN A 270 4.52 24.95 -1.21
CA ASN A 270 3.48 24.13 -1.83
C ASN A 270 3.67 22.64 -1.52
N PHE A 271 4.90 22.14 -1.60
CA PHE A 271 5.24 20.78 -1.22
C PHE A 271 4.83 20.47 0.23
N ASN A 272 5.26 21.30 1.19
CA ASN A 272 4.93 21.10 2.61
C ASN A 272 3.42 21.09 2.85
N ARG A 273 2.67 22.01 2.22
CA ARG A 273 1.22 22.07 2.31
C ARG A 273 0.56 20.81 1.75
N MET A 274 0.97 20.36 0.56
CA MET A 274 0.43 19.16 -0.09
C MET A 274 0.78 17.90 0.70
N PHE A 275 2.01 17.80 1.17
CA PHE A 275 2.45 16.68 2.00
C PHE A 275 1.63 16.57 3.29
N LYS A 276 1.50 17.69 4.03
CA LYS A 276 0.70 17.71 5.27
C LYS A 276 -0.76 17.36 5.00
N ARG A 277 -1.35 17.88 3.92
CA ARG A 277 -2.75 17.55 3.54
C ARG A 277 -2.95 16.07 3.24
N LYS A 278 -1.97 15.43 2.58
CA LYS A 278 -2.09 14.04 2.11
C LYS A 278 -1.59 12.99 3.11
N LYS A 279 -0.61 13.35 3.96
CA LYS A 279 0.03 12.42 4.91
C LYS A 279 -0.31 12.71 6.38
N GLY A 280 -1.09 13.75 6.66
CA GLY A 280 -1.52 14.13 8.02
C GLY A 280 -0.45 14.86 8.84
N CYS A 281 0.82 14.80 8.44
CA CYS A 281 1.93 15.44 9.14
C CYS A 281 2.88 16.14 8.17
N SER A 282 3.77 17.01 8.68
CA SER A 282 4.79 17.65 7.85
C SER A 282 5.87 16.67 7.40
N PRO A 283 6.61 16.94 6.31
CA PRO A 283 7.74 16.10 5.90
C PRO A 283 8.79 15.89 6.99
N LYS A 284 9.03 16.90 7.83
CA LYS A 284 9.96 16.84 8.96
C LYS A 284 9.44 15.88 10.03
N GLU A 285 8.20 16.06 10.47
CA GLU A 285 7.53 15.16 11.43
C GLU A 285 7.48 13.72 10.91
N PHE A 286 7.18 13.52 9.63
CA PHE A 286 7.18 12.21 9.00
C PHE A 286 8.55 11.52 9.14
N ARG A 287 9.65 12.22 8.79
CA ARG A 287 11.02 11.72 8.93
C ARG A 287 11.39 11.41 10.37
N GLU A 288 11.03 12.31 11.30
CA GLU A 288 11.32 12.15 12.72
C GLU A 288 10.57 10.98 13.33
N ASN A 289 9.30 10.83 13.00
CA ASN A 289 8.47 9.71 13.46
C ASN A 289 8.99 8.37 12.95
N TYR A 290 9.43 8.33 11.68
CA TYR A 290 10.05 7.13 11.12
C TYR A 290 11.37 6.80 11.80
N ARG A 291 12.23 7.81 12.05
CA ARG A 291 13.51 7.63 12.74
C ARG A 291 13.34 7.27 14.22
N LYS A 292 12.35 7.84 14.92
CA LYS A 292 12.05 7.48 16.32
C LYS A 292 11.63 6.02 16.45
N LYS A 293 10.85 5.50 15.51
CA LYS A 293 10.55 4.07 15.44
C LYS A 293 11.77 3.20 15.11
N LYS A 294 12.85 3.80 14.57
CA LYS A 294 14.13 3.16 14.21
C LYS A 294 15.23 3.30 15.28
N LEU A 295 15.14 4.26 16.18
CA LEU A 295 16.21 4.73 17.09
C LEU A 295 15.91 4.47 18.57
N VAL A 296 15.34 3.33 18.94
CA VAL A 296 15.54 2.83 20.29
C VAL A 296 16.50 1.66 20.18
N ILE A 297 17.79 1.99 20.27
CA ILE A 297 18.88 1.04 20.51
C ILE A 297 18.89 0.72 21.99
#